data_0a9b3496de940da245a2c7f5f24fb495
#
_entry.id   0a9b3496de940da245a2c7f5f24fb495
#
_cell.length_a   1.000
_cell.length_b   1.000
_cell.length_c   1.000
_cell.angle_alpha   90.00
_cell.angle_beta   90.00
_cell.angle_gamma   90.00
#
_symmetry.space_group_name_H-M   'P 1'
#
loop_
_entity.id
_entity.type
_entity.pdbx_description
1 polymer ?
#
loop_
_entity_poly.entity_id
_entity_poly.type
_entity_poly.pdbx_seq_one_letter_code
_entity_poly.pdbx_strand_id
1 'polypeptide(L)'
;MNSGAVISRKETQEKFPFYSNFPVFSILDPETTFSLPPYQVACGIADTFVHVMEQYMTTTDQSRLMDHWAESILSTLVEIAPKIKEDPRNYD
;
A
#
# COMPACT_ATOMS: atom_id res chain seq x y z
N MET A 1 -6.48 -0.17 9.64
CA MET A 1 -6.80 -1.58 9.29
C MET A 1 -8.30 -1.78 9.39
N ASN A 2 -8.91 -2.44 8.43
CA ASN A 2 -10.35 -2.71 8.41
C ASN A 2 -10.65 -4.20 8.75
N SER A 3 -11.93 -4.59 8.70
CA SER A 3 -12.39 -5.95 8.98
C SER A 3 -12.36 -6.88 7.77
N GLY A 4 -11.93 -6.39 6.62
CA GLY A 4 -11.94 -7.14 5.36
C GLY A 4 -10.54 -7.42 4.83
N ALA A 5 -10.40 -8.54 4.15
CA ALA A 5 -9.22 -8.93 3.40
C ALA A 5 -9.61 -9.69 2.13
N VAL A 6 -8.71 -9.76 1.17
CA VAL A 6 -8.85 -10.65 0.03
C VAL A 6 -7.81 -11.75 0.16
N ILE A 7 -8.26 -12.99 0.14
CA ILE A 7 -7.42 -14.17 0.32
C ILE A 7 -7.32 -14.92 -1.01
N SER A 8 -6.09 -15.27 -1.38
CA SER A 8 -5.82 -16.10 -2.56
C SER A 8 -5.48 -17.52 -2.15
N ARG A 9 -6.14 -18.50 -2.76
CA ARG A 9 -5.80 -19.91 -2.60
C ARG A 9 -4.92 -20.37 -3.77
N LYS A 10 -3.71 -20.80 -3.46
CA LYS A 10 -2.72 -21.16 -4.49
C LYS A 10 -3.14 -22.36 -5.34
N GLU A 11 -3.76 -23.37 -4.72
CA GLU A 11 -4.11 -24.62 -5.37
C GLU A 11 -5.21 -24.45 -6.43
N THR A 12 -6.18 -23.57 -6.17
CA THR A 12 -7.33 -23.33 -7.06
C THR A 12 -7.23 -22.02 -7.83
N GLN A 13 -6.23 -21.18 -7.51
CA GLN A 13 -6.06 -19.83 -8.06
C GLN A 13 -7.28 -18.91 -7.87
N GLU A 14 -8.11 -19.23 -6.88
CA GLU A 14 -9.29 -18.45 -6.54
C GLU A 14 -8.94 -17.31 -5.60
N LYS A 15 -9.69 -16.22 -5.72
CA LYS A 15 -9.66 -15.09 -4.80
C LYS A 15 -11.04 -14.87 -4.22
N PHE A 16 -11.12 -14.75 -2.89
CA PHE A 16 -12.38 -14.40 -2.23
C PHE A 16 -12.21 -13.33 -1.20
N PRO A 17 -13.23 -12.48 -1.04
CA PRO A 17 -13.28 -11.57 0.07
C PRO A 17 -13.49 -12.37 1.38
N PHE A 18 -12.76 -12.00 2.40
CA PHE A 18 -12.91 -12.50 3.74
C PHE A 18 -13.24 -11.35 4.66
N TYR A 19 -14.31 -11.51 5.44
CA TYR A 19 -14.75 -10.49 6.40
C TYR A 19 -14.74 -11.09 7.80
N SER A 20 -14.23 -10.31 8.75
CA SER A 20 -14.13 -10.70 10.16
C SER A 20 -14.43 -9.49 11.04
N ASN A 21 -14.16 -9.59 12.33
CA ASN A 21 -14.21 -8.43 13.23
C ASN A 21 -13.04 -7.49 12.98
N PHE A 22 -13.18 -6.23 13.38
CA PHE A 22 -12.07 -5.29 13.39
C PHE A 22 -10.95 -5.81 14.30
N PRO A 23 -9.70 -5.74 13.88
CA PRO A 23 -8.57 -6.18 14.70
C PRO A 23 -8.43 -5.27 15.94
N VAL A 24 -8.09 -5.87 17.08
CA VAL A 24 -7.77 -5.14 18.31
C VAL A 24 -6.41 -4.43 18.18
N PHE A 25 -5.48 -5.06 17.49
CA PHE A 25 -4.19 -4.47 17.10
C PHE A 25 -3.73 -5.07 15.76
N SER A 26 -2.80 -4.40 15.11
CA SER A 26 -2.22 -4.85 13.84
C SER A 26 -0.70 -4.74 13.90
N ILE A 27 -0.02 -5.75 13.40
CA ILE A 27 1.44 -5.76 13.26
C ILE A 27 1.74 -5.55 11.78
N LEU A 28 2.53 -4.53 11.47
CA LEU A 28 3.04 -4.26 10.14
C LEU A 28 4.53 -4.60 10.14
N ASP A 29 4.86 -5.72 9.52
CA ASP A 29 6.23 -6.23 9.44
C ASP A 29 6.74 -6.08 7.99
N PRO A 30 7.61 -5.10 7.73
CA PRO A 30 8.13 -4.86 6.38
C PRO A 30 9.06 -5.98 5.90
N GLU A 31 9.68 -6.75 6.79
CA GLU A 31 10.57 -7.85 6.39
C GLU A 31 9.85 -8.93 5.56
N THR A 32 8.55 -9.08 5.77
CA THR A 32 7.74 -10.03 5.00
C THR A 32 7.69 -9.71 3.50
N THR A 33 7.99 -8.46 3.12
CA THR A 33 8.01 -8.01 1.73
C THR A 33 9.35 -8.23 1.02
N PHE A 34 10.43 -8.58 1.74
CA PHE A 34 11.77 -8.75 1.17
C PHE A 34 11.90 -9.89 0.16
N SER A 35 10.97 -10.83 0.18
CA SER A 35 10.92 -11.94 -0.77
C SER A 35 10.13 -11.63 -2.05
N LEU A 36 9.55 -10.43 -2.17
CA LEU A 36 8.79 -10.05 -3.36
C LEU A 36 9.69 -9.93 -4.59
N PRO A 37 9.27 -10.48 -5.74
CA PRO A 37 9.96 -10.23 -7.01
C PRO A 37 9.96 -8.73 -7.36
N PRO A 38 10.98 -8.22 -8.07
CA PRO A 38 11.09 -6.79 -8.41
C PRO A 38 9.87 -6.22 -9.13
N TYR A 39 9.22 -7.02 -9.98
CA TYR A 39 7.98 -6.63 -10.63
C TYR A 39 6.85 -6.38 -9.63
N GLN A 40 6.71 -7.24 -8.62
CA GLN A 40 5.69 -7.08 -7.59
C GLN A 40 5.96 -5.87 -6.69
N VAL A 41 7.23 -5.57 -6.42
CA VAL A 41 7.63 -4.34 -5.71
C VAL A 41 7.19 -3.10 -6.50
N ALA A 42 7.46 -3.06 -7.80
CA ALA A 42 7.03 -1.96 -8.67
C ALA A 42 5.50 -1.81 -8.72
N CYS A 43 4.78 -2.93 -8.80
CA CYS A 43 3.31 -2.94 -8.72
C CYS A 43 2.82 -2.38 -7.38
N GLY A 44 3.44 -2.76 -6.26
CA GLY A 44 3.08 -2.26 -4.92
C GLY A 44 3.28 -0.76 -4.77
N ILE A 45 4.37 -0.21 -5.30
CA ILE A 45 4.62 1.23 -5.31
C ILE A 45 3.53 1.96 -6.12
N ALA A 46 3.23 1.46 -7.32
CA ALA A 46 2.21 2.05 -8.19
C ALA A 46 0.81 1.97 -7.55
N ASP A 47 0.48 0.84 -6.94
CA ASP A 47 -0.79 0.63 -6.24
C ASP A 47 -0.96 1.58 -5.05
N THR A 48 0.09 1.75 -4.25
CA THR A 48 0.10 2.69 -3.13
C THR A 48 -0.10 4.12 -3.62
N PHE A 49 0.57 4.52 -4.70
CA PHE A 49 0.41 5.84 -5.31
C PHE A 49 -1.03 6.08 -5.76
N VAL A 50 -1.62 5.11 -6.47
CA VAL A 50 -3.00 5.20 -6.98
C VAL A 50 -4.00 5.29 -5.83
N HIS A 51 -3.84 4.51 -4.77
CA HIS A 51 -4.72 4.57 -3.59
C HIS A 51 -4.76 5.95 -2.93
N VAL A 52 -3.62 6.61 -2.80
CA VAL A 52 -3.56 7.97 -2.25
C VAL A 52 -4.13 8.99 -3.23
N MET A 53 -3.77 8.87 -4.51
CA MET A 53 -4.25 9.75 -5.56
C MET A 53 -5.77 9.69 -5.71
N GLU A 54 -6.35 8.49 -5.66
CA GLU A 54 -7.81 8.29 -5.76
C GLU A 54 -8.55 9.03 -4.64
N GLN A 55 -8.06 8.95 -3.41
CA GLN A 55 -8.65 9.68 -2.28
C GLN A 55 -8.46 11.20 -2.44
N TYR A 56 -7.28 11.64 -2.86
CA TYR A 56 -6.97 13.04 -3.07
C TYR A 56 -7.86 13.70 -4.14
N MET A 57 -8.20 12.96 -5.20
CA MET A 57 -9.02 13.45 -6.31
C MET A 57 -10.54 13.33 -6.09
N THR A 58 -10.98 12.65 -5.03
CA THR A 58 -12.41 12.35 -4.83
C THR A 58 -13.22 13.59 -4.42
N THR A 59 -12.65 14.47 -3.61
CA THR A 59 -13.33 15.66 -3.08
C THR A 59 -12.38 16.84 -3.03
N THR A 60 -12.87 18.01 -3.43
CA THR A 60 -12.12 19.27 -3.35
C THR A 60 -12.47 20.04 -2.07
N ASP A 61 -11.45 20.63 -1.43
CA ASP A 61 -11.57 21.60 -0.33
C ASP A 61 -12.29 21.12 0.95
N GLN A 62 -12.42 19.81 1.16
CA GLN A 62 -13.09 19.30 2.36
C GLN A 62 -12.19 19.15 3.58
N SER A 63 -10.91 18.90 3.38
CA SER A 63 -9.95 18.75 4.47
C SER A 63 -8.53 19.13 4.07
N ARG A 64 -8.17 20.36 4.34
CA ARG A 64 -6.84 20.88 4.04
C ARG A 64 -5.69 20.04 4.66
N LEU A 65 -5.92 19.47 5.83
CA LEU A 65 -4.95 18.60 6.49
C LEU A 65 -4.75 17.28 5.71
N MET A 66 -5.85 16.67 5.25
CA MET A 66 -5.78 15.42 4.49
C MET A 66 -5.14 15.65 3.12
N ASP A 67 -5.40 16.78 2.49
CA ASP A 67 -4.78 17.14 1.21
C ASP A 67 -3.27 17.27 1.35
N HIS A 68 -2.77 17.97 2.37
CA HIS A 68 -1.34 18.09 2.64
C HIS A 68 -0.69 16.73 2.97
N TRP A 69 -1.39 15.85 3.68
CA TRP A 69 -0.89 14.49 3.93
C TRP A 69 -0.80 13.68 2.64
N ALA A 70 -1.81 13.73 1.80
CA ALA A 70 -1.80 13.06 0.51
C ALA A 70 -0.65 13.56 -0.38
N GLU A 71 -0.47 14.87 -0.52
CA GLU A 71 0.63 15.48 -1.27
C GLU A 71 2.00 15.05 -0.73
N SER A 72 2.15 15.04 0.59
CA SER A 72 3.39 14.61 1.24
C SER A 72 3.69 13.13 0.98
N ILE A 73 2.68 12.25 1.09
CA ILE A 73 2.83 10.82 0.80
C ILE A 73 3.19 10.59 -0.67
N LEU A 74 2.48 11.25 -1.60
CA LEU A 74 2.76 11.12 -3.03
C LEU A 74 4.18 11.58 -3.39
N SER A 75 4.61 12.71 -2.82
CA SER A 75 5.97 13.23 -3.02
C SER A 75 7.03 12.25 -2.49
N THR A 76 6.81 11.72 -1.28
CA THR A 76 7.71 10.74 -0.67
C THR A 76 7.78 9.46 -1.50
N LEU A 77 6.66 8.95 -1.99
CA LEU A 77 6.64 7.75 -2.82
C LEU A 77 7.46 7.92 -4.11
N VAL A 78 7.35 9.08 -4.76
CA VAL A 78 8.14 9.39 -5.96
C VAL A 78 9.63 9.44 -5.64
N GLU A 79 10.00 10.00 -4.50
CA GLU A 79 11.40 10.11 -4.07
C GLU A 79 12.01 8.74 -3.74
N ILE A 80 11.28 7.89 -3.01
CA ILE A 80 11.82 6.60 -2.53
C ILE A 80 11.69 5.47 -3.57
N ALA A 81 10.79 5.57 -4.54
CA ALA A 81 10.55 4.53 -5.53
C ALA A 81 11.82 4.04 -6.26
N PRO A 82 12.73 4.90 -6.74
CA PRO A 82 13.99 4.45 -7.34
C PRO A 82 14.86 3.67 -6.35
N LYS A 83 14.96 4.11 -5.10
CA LYS A 83 15.76 3.46 -4.05
C LYS A 83 15.24 2.06 -3.74
N ILE A 84 13.91 1.93 -3.56
CA ILE A 84 13.26 0.63 -3.32
C ILE A 84 13.45 -0.33 -4.50
N LYS A 85 13.44 0.19 -5.72
CA LYS A 85 13.67 -0.62 -6.93
C LYS A 85 15.10 -1.14 -7.01
N GLU A 86 16.08 -0.36 -6.57
CA GLU A 86 17.51 -0.74 -6.54
C GLU A 86 17.80 -1.71 -5.41
N ASP A 87 17.29 -1.46 -4.22
CA ASP A 87 17.45 -2.30 -3.03
C ASP A 87 16.13 -2.42 -2.24
N PRO A 88 15.33 -3.46 -2.51
CA PRO A 88 14.06 -3.69 -1.80
C PRO A 88 14.20 -4.00 -0.30
N ARG A 89 15.43 -4.19 0.19
CA ARG A 89 15.72 -4.47 1.59
C ARG A 89 16.28 -3.26 2.35
N ASN A 90 16.33 -2.13 1.68
CA ASN A 90 16.79 -0.89 2.28
C ASN A 90 15.76 -0.41 3.32
N TYR A 91 16.23 -0.16 4.54
CA TYR A 91 15.43 0.38 5.65
C TYR A 91 15.52 1.92 5.76
N ASP A 92 16.45 2.56 5.05
CA ASP A 92 16.65 4.01 5.04
C ASP A 92 15.77 4.64 3.94
#